data_ec7ad1ae73a86e6c755e257df6452ccf
#
_entry.id   ec7ad1ae73a86e6c755e257df6452ccf
#
_cell.length_a   1.000
_cell.length_b   1.000
_cell.length_c   1.000
_cell.angle_alpha   90.00
_cell.angle_beta   90.00
_cell.angle_gamma   90.00
#
_symmetry.space_group_name_H-M   'P 1'
#
loop_
_entity.id
_entity.type
_entity.pdbx_description
1 polymer ?
#
loop_
_entity_poly.entity_id
_entity_poly.type
_entity_poly.pdbx_seq_one_letter_code
_entity_poly.pdbx_strand_id
1 'polypeptide(L)' 'MTGPTALENRLERRVRDWRKQAAAYRLAQHDCEPSEDEWHLNKENADTLERCASELASDLSAGRVFRRSQYAPVSPG' A
#
# COMPACT_ATOMS: atom_id res chain seq x y z
N MET A 1 17.26 9.64 -20.25
CA MET A 1 15.95 9.67 -19.97
C MET A 1 15.56 9.06 -18.72
N THR A 2 14.90 9.75 -17.94
CA THR A 2 14.75 9.29 -16.61
C THR A 2 13.31 9.19 -16.25
N GLY A 3 12.50 8.73 -17.04
CA GLY A 3 11.11 8.48 -16.66
C GLY A 3 11.02 7.30 -15.72
N PRO A 4 9.89 7.11 -15.11
CA PRO A 4 9.69 5.96 -14.22
C PRO A 4 9.77 4.68 -15.02
N THR A 5 10.29 3.64 -14.41
CA THR A 5 10.38 2.35 -15.04
C THR A 5 9.02 1.67 -15.08
N ALA A 6 8.89 0.60 -15.84
CA ALA A 6 7.67 -0.17 -15.88
C ALA A 6 7.34 -0.75 -14.50
N LEU A 7 8.35 -1.13 -13.74
CA LEU A 7 8.14 -1.62 -12.39
C LEU A 7 7.60 -0.51 -11.48
N GLU A 8 8.16 0.69 -11.54
CA GLU A 8 7.68 1.82 -10.75
C GLU A 8 6.23 2.14 -11.08
N ASN A 9 5.89 2.16 -12.36
CA ASN A 9 4.51 2.42 -12.78
C ASN A 9 3.55 1.35 -12.26
N ARG A 10 3.99 0.10 -12.26
CA ARG A 10 3.17 -0.99 -11.76
C ARG A 10 2.95 -0.87 -10.25
N LEU A 11 3.99 -0.51 -9.51
CA LEU A 11 3.88 -0.34 -8.07
C LEU A 11 3.03 0.87 -7.71
N GLU A 12 3.15 1.97 -8.44
CA GLU A 12 2.30 3.13 -8.21
C GLU A 12 0.83 2.80 -8.47
N ARG A 13 0.54 2.00 -9.50
CA ARG A 13 -0.80 1.56 -9.78
C ARG A 13 -1.33 0.70 -8.64
N ARG A 14 -0.47 -0.14 -8.05
CA ARG A 14 -0.86 -0.95 -6.90
C ARG A 14 -1.20 -0.09 -5.69
N VAL A 15 -0.45 0.97 -5.44
CA VAL A 15 -0.76 1.91 -4.37
C VAL A 15 -2.14 2.53 -4.59
N ARG A 16 -2.44 2.94 -5.80
CA ARG A 16 -3.77 3.50 -6.11
C ARG A 16 -4.88 2.48 -5.91
N ASP A 17 -4.65 1.24 -6.35
CA ASP A 17 -5.65 0.18 -6.20
C ASP A 17 -5.90 -0.11 -4.74
N TRP A 18 -4.86 -0.19 -3.93
CA TRP A 18 -5.01 -0.40 -2.49
C TRP A 18 -5.78 0.73 -1.83
N ARG A 19 -5.53 1.98 -2.24
CA ARG A 19 -6.26 3.13 -1.71
C ARG A 19 -7.73 3.09 -2.11
N LYS A 20 -8.02 2.66 -3.32
CA LYS A 20 -9.41 2.47 -3.76
C LYS A 20 -10.10 1.39 -2.95
N GLN A 21 -9.44 0.28 -2.73
CA GLN A 21 -9.98 -0.81 -1.94
C GLN A 21 -10.20 -0.37 -0.49
N ALA A 22 -9.26 0.37 0.07
CA ALA A 22 -9.41 0.90 1.43
C ALA A 22 -10.63 1.81 1.53
N ALA A 23 -10.83 2.67 0.54
CA ALA A 23 -12.00 3.55 0.51
C ALA A 23 -13.30 2.75 0.45
N ALA A 24 -13.32 1.66 -0.33
CA ALA A 24 -14.48 0.78 -0.42
C ALA A 24 -14.78 0.12 0.93
N TYR A 25 -13.74 -0.35 1.63
CA TYR A 25 -13.93 -0.92 2.97
C TYR A 25 -14.39 0.12 3.97
N ARG A 26 -13.93 1.35 3.86
CA ARG A 26 -14.39 2.43 4.74
C ARG A 26 -15.88 2.72 4.52
N LEU A 27 -16.34 2.74 3.27
CA LEU A 27 -17.75 2.91 2.99
C LEU A 27 -18.57 1.76 3.56
N ALA A 28 -18.11 0.53 3.39
CA ALA A 28 -18.79 -0.63 3.95
C ALA A 28 -18.81 -0.57 5.48
N GLN A 29 -17.74 -0.07 6.09
CA GLN A 29 -17.68 0.12 7.53
C GLN A 29 -18.75 1.10 7.99
N HIS A 30 -18.95 2.19 7.27
CA HIS A 30 -19.99 3.19 7.64
C HIS A 30 -21.40 2.62 7.53
N ASP A 31 -21.61 1.63 6.67
CA ASP A 31 -22.91 1.01 6.54
C ASP A 31 -23.19 -0.03 7.63
N CYS A 32 -22.18 -0.41 8.40
CA CYS A 32 -22.33 -1.35 9.49
C CYS A 32 -22.37 -0.62 10.82
N GLU A 33 -22.91 -1.26 11.83
CA GLU A 33 -22.88 -0.70 13.16
C GLU A 33 -21.61 -1.14 13.88
N PRO A 34 -21.05 -0.31 14.76
CA PRO A 34 -19.80 -0.65 15.45
C PRO A 34 -19.85 -1.95 16.26
N SER A 35 -21.04 -2.41 16.60
CA SER A 35 -21.17 -3.66 17.32
C SER A 35 -21.11 -4.87 16.42
N GLU A 36 -21.12 -4.70 15.11
CA GLU A 36 -21.11 -5.82 14.20
C GLU A 36 -19.69 -6.26 13.88
N ASP A 37 -19.50 -7.56 13.70
CA ASP A 37 -18.18 -8.09 13.36
C ASP A 37 -17.71 -7.56 12.01
N GLU A 38 -18.64 -7.33 11.09
CA GLU A 38 -18.30 -6.77 9.77
C GLU A 38 -17.69 -5.37 9.88
N TRP A 39 -18.14 -4.57 10.83
CA TRP A 39 -17.58 -3.25 11.04
C TRP A 39 -16.09 -3.34 11.37
N HIS A 40 -15.74 -4.23 12.28
CA HIS A 40 -14.34 -4.42 12.68
C HIS A 40 -13.51 -5.00 11.55
N LEU A 41 -14.07 -5.94 10.81
CA LEU A 41 -13.37 -6.55 9.70
C LEU A 41 -13.09 -5.52 8.60
N ASN A 42 -14.09 -4.71 8.24
CA ASN A 42 -13.92 -3.67 7.25
C ASN A 42 -12.91 -2.62 7.70
N LYS A 43 -12.93 -2.27 8.99
CA LYS A 43 -11.98 -1.32 9.55
C LYS A 43 -10.56 -1.86 9.46
N GLU A 44 -10.35 -3.12 9.84
CA GLU A 44 -9.02 -3.73 9.79
C GLU A 44 -8.51 -3.83 8.36
N ASN A 45 -9.37 -4.21 7.42
CA ASN A 45 -8.98 -4.31 6.03
C ASN A 45 -8.60 -2.94 5.47
N ALA A 46 -9.37 -1.91 5.78
CA ALA A 46 -9.07 -0.55 5.33
C ALA A 46 -7.75 -0.06 5.94
N ASP A 47 -7.55 -0.27 7.24
CA ASP A 47 -6.33 0.16 7.92
C ASP A 47 -5.10 -0.54 7.34
N THR A 48 -5.20 -1.83 7.08
CA THR A 48 -4.11 -2.61 6.52
C THR A 48 -3.75 -2.11 5.12
N LEU A 49 -4.76 -1.92 4.27
CA LEU A 49 -4.53 -1.45 2.90
C LEU A 49 -3.95 -0.04 2.88
N GLU A 50 -4.44 0.84 3.74
CA GLU A 50 -3.91 2.20 3.83
C GLU A 50 -2.46 2.21 4.28
N ARG A 51 -2.13 1.37 5.25
CA ARG A 51 -0.77 1.27 5.73
C ARG A 51 0.16 0.72 4.65
N CYS A 52 -0.24 -0.36 3.99
CA CYS A 52 0.55 -0.94 2.92
C CYS A 52 0.76 0.06 1.77
N ALA A 53 -0.30 0.76 1.40
CA ALA A 53 -0.20 1.77 0.34
C ALA A 53 0.74 2.90 0.74
N SER A 54 0.67 3.36 1.98
CA SER A 54 1.53 4.44 2.46
C SER A 54 2.99 4.01 2.53
N GLU A 55 3.25 2.79 3.00
CA GLU A 55 4.61 2.27 3.07
C GLU A 55 5.21 2.12 1.67
N LEU A 56 4.46 1.56 0.74
CA LEU A 56 4.96 1.40 -0.61
C LEU A 56 5.15 2.74 -1.30
N ALA A 57 4.23 3.68 -1.12
CA ALA A 57 4.36 5.01 -1.68
C ALA A 57 5.59 5.72 -1.14
N SER A 58 5.86 5.57 0.15
CA SER A 58 7.04 6.16 0.78
C SER A 58 8.32 5.53 0.23
N ASP A 59 8.33 4.21 0.06
CA ASP A 59 9.49 3.51 -0.49
C ASP A 59 9.75 3.91 -1.94
N LEU A 60 8.70 4.06 -2.73
CA LEU A 60 8.85 4.51 -4.11
C LEU A 60 9.39 5.94 -4.17
N SER A 61 8.85 6.81 -3.33
CA SER A 61 9.28 8.19 -3.30
C SER A 61 10.75 8.32 -2.88
N ALA A 62 11.20 7.48 -1.97
CA ALA A 62 12.57 7.50 -1.50
C ALA A 62 13.50 6.64 -2.37
N GLY A 63 12.98 5.92 -3.36
CA GLY A 63 13.78 5.02 -4.16
C GLY A 63 14.23 3.78 -3.44
N ARG A 64 13.68 3.51 -2.25
CA ARG A 64 14.17 2.39 -1.44
C ARG A 64 13.89 1.03 -2.05
N VAL A 65 12.86 0.91 -2.85
CA VAL A 65 12.52 -0.37 -3.48
C VAL A 65 13.70 -0.85 -4.34
N PHE A 66 14.27 0.04 -5.12
CA PHE A 66 15.39 -0.33 -5.99
C PHE A 66 16.68 -0.48 -5.21
N ARG A 67 16.91 0.38 -4.25
CA ARG A 67 18.10 0.29 -3.43
C ARG A 67 18.13 -1.01 -2.65
N ARG A 68 16.97 -1.43 -2.16
CA ARG A 68 16.90 -2.66 -1.41
C ARG A 68 17.28 -3.85 -2.27
N SER A 69 16.84 -3.87 -3.53
CA SER A 69 17.20 -4.92 -4.43
C SER A 69 18.69 -4.94 -4.73
N GLN A 70 19.30 -3.78 -4.84
CA GLN A 70 20.71 -3.68 -5.13
C GLN A 70 21.58 -4.08 -3.98
N TYR A 71 21.17 -3.74 -2.77
CA TYR A 71 22.03 -3.96 -1.63
C TYR A 71 21.84 -5.28 -0.96
N ALA A 72 20.72 -5.91 -1.17
CA ALA A 72 20.47 -7.17 -0.49
C ALA A 72 21.61 -8.17 -0.66
N PRO A 73 22.16 -8.35 -1.81
CA PRO A 73 23.21 -9.31 -1.96
C PRO A 73 24.53 -8.82 -1.46
N VAL A 74 24.66 -7.57 -1.16
CA VAL A 74 25.88 -7.08 -0.82
C VAL A 74 26.04 -6.79 0.53
N SER A 75 25.39 -7.14 1.33
CA SER A 75 25.49 -6.66 2.61
C SER A 75 26.55 -7.20 3.33
N PRO A 76 27.52 -7.26 3.27
CA PRO A 76 28.48 -7.85 4.03
C PRO A 76 28.84 -7.06 5.04
N GLY A 77 28.44 -6.79 5.49
CA GLY A 77 28.86 -6.17 6.60
C GLY A 77 29.96 -5.42 6.59
#